data_725c9d138bc387e47d9944b5ae0b7b65
#
_entry.id   725c9d138bc387e47d9944b5ae0b7b65
#
_cell.length_a   1.000
_cell.length_b   1.000
_cell.length_c   1.000
_cell.angle_alpha   90.00
_cell.angle_beta   90.00
_cell.angle_gamma   90.00
#
_symmetry.space_group_name_H-M   'P 1'
#
loop_
_entity.id
_entity.type
_entity.pdbx_description
1 polymer ?
#
loop_
_entity_poly.entity_id
_entity_poly.type
_entity_poly.pdbx_seq_one_letter_code
_entity_poly.pdbx_strand_id
1 'polypeptide(L)'
;IPANDIFLNNAAGTGYQFVEKSENAGNPTALYNLEYGQTDSTGTWEFDSSLWDSYSTIAIGFKFGGGNKADNWFVYELNSLVSSGDWAYFGKGNGLSHVSLYGKGSVTVPEPGSLALLGIGIIGLTLVGRKRRAN
;
A
#
# COMPACT_ATOMS: atom_id res chain seq x y z
N ILE A 1 18.08 -12.98 -0.96
CA ILE A 1 17.78 -11.54 -0.98
C ILE A 1 16.53 -11.30 -0.16
N PRO A 2 16.61 -10.47 0.83
CA PRO A 2 15.42 -10.19 1.62
C PRO A 2 14.40 -9.40 0.80
N ALA A 3 13.18 -9.89 0.78
CA ALA A 3 12.04 -9.13 0.28
C ALA A 3 11.59 -8.19 1.38
N ASN A 4 12.40 -7.19 1.66
CA ASN A 4 12.16 -6.28 2.76
C ASN A 4 12.51 -4.85 2.37
N ASP A 5 12.28 -3.96 3.28
CA ASP A 5 12.52 -2.53 3.12
C ASP A 5 13.98 -2.20 2.76
N ILE A 6 14.94 -2.99 3.24
CA ILE A 6 16.35 -2.78 2.93
C ILE A 6 16.60 -2.94 1.43
N PHE A 7 16.09 -4.02 0.85
CA PHE A 7 16.21 -4.24 -0.59
C PHE A 7 15.58 -3.11 -1.39
N LEU A 8 14.36 -2.76 -1.07
CA LEU A 8 13.64 -1.71 -1.78
C LEU A 8 14.31 -0.34 -1.64
N ASN A 9 14.77 -0.01 -0.45
CA ASN A 9 15.41 1.27 -0.20
C ASN A 9 16.74 1.40 -0.95
N ASN A 10 17.45 0.31 -1.15
CA ASN A 10 18.65 0.30 -1.96
C ASN A 10 18.36 0.39 -3.47
N ALA A 11 17.22 -0.15 -3.90
CA ALA A 11 16.87 -0.21 -5.32
C ALA A 11 16.07 1.01 -5.80
N ALA A 12 15.20 1.55 -4.99
CA ALA A 12 14.21 2.54 -5.39
C ALA A 12 14.15 3.79 -4.50
N GLY A 13 15.10 3.96 -3.58
CA GLY A 13 15.13 5.11 -2.68
C GLY A 13 14.84 4.73 -1.23
N THR A 14 14.87 5.72 -0.36
CA THR A 14 14.75 5.53 1.08
C THR A 14 13.33 5.77 1.58
N GLY A 15 13.04 5.28 2.78
CA GLY A 15 11.79 5.54 3.48
C GLY A 15 10.70 4.50 3.29
N TYR A 16 10.91 3.51 2.45
CA TYR A 16 9.97 2.41 2.31
C TYR A 16 10.04 1.45 3.49
N GLN A 17 8.90 0.99 3.92
CA GLN A 17 8.76 -0.03 4.94
C GLN A 17 8.07 -1.25 4.35
N PHE A 18 8.54 -2.43 4.72
CA PHE A 18 7.88 -3.67 4.35
C PHE A 18 6.50 -3.75 5.02
N VAL A 19 5.49 -4.13 4.25
CA VAL A 19 4.13 -4.26 4.75
C VAL A 19 3.72 -5.72 4.85
N GLU A 20 3.74 -6.44 3.74
CA GLU A 20 3.22 -7.80 3.69
C GLU A 20 3.75 -8.54 2.46
N LYS A 21 3.81 -9.88 2.57
CA LYS A 21 4.28 -10.74 1.49
C LYS A 21 3.31 -11.90 1.27
N SER A 22 2.97 -12.17 0.01
CA SER A 22 2.22 -13.36 -0.40
C SER A 22 3.16 -14.34 -1.09
N GLU A 23 3.23 -15.56 -0.59
CA GLU A 23 4.09 -16.63 -1.12
C GLU A 23 3.32 -17.72 -1.88
N ASN A 24 2.01 -17.69 -1.81
CA ASN A 24 1.16 -18.73 -2.40
C ASN A 24 0.09 -18.10 -3.28
N ALA A 25 0.13 -18.42 -4.57
CA ALA A 25 -0.87 -17.95 -5.52
C ALA A 25 -2.28 -18.35 -5.07
N GLY A 26 -3.23 -17.43 -5.16
CA GLY A 26 -4.63 -17.67 -4.83
C GLY A 26 -4.96 -17.59 -3.34
N ASN A 27 -3.98 -17.36 -2.46
CA ASN A 27 -4.21 -17.27 -1.03
C ASN A 27 -4.00 -15.84 -0.53
N PRO A 28 -5.07 -15.12 -0.17
CA PRO A 28 -4.94 -13.77 0.36
C PRO A 28 -4.19 -13.75 1.69
N THR A 29 -3.40 -12.71 1.90
CA THR A 29 -2.72 -12.46 3.17
C THR A 29 -3.64 -11.89 4.23
N ALA A 30 -3.21 -11.94 5.50
CA ALA A 30 -4.08 -11.60 6.63
C ALA A 30 -4.36 -10.10 6.78
N LEU A 31 -3.38 -9.23 6.48
CA LEU A 31 -3.52 -7.80 6.77
C LEU A 31 -4.25 -7.03 5.67
N TYR A 32 -3.79 -7.17 4.43
CA TYR A 32 -4.34 -6.41 3.31
C TYR A 32 -4.83 -7.28 2.17
N ASN A 33 -5.10 -8.55 2.44
CA ASN A 33 -5.59 -9.50 1.45
C ASN A 33 -4.77 -9.48 0.16
N LEU A 34 -3.44 -9.33 0.29
CA LEU A 34 -2.55 -9.38 -0.86
C LEU A 34 -2.63 -10.76 -1.49
N GLU A 35 -2.99 -10.80 -2.74
CA GLU A 35 -3.18 -12.02 -3.50
C GLU A 35 -2.60 -11.85 -4.89
N TYR A 36 -2.00 -12.91 -5.43
CA TYR A 36 -1.61 -12.95 -6.82
C TYR A 36 -2.10 -14.24 -7.47
N GLY A 37 -2.47 -14.14 -8.74
CA GLY A 37 -2.76 -15.30 -9.59
C GLY A 37 -1.61 -15.55 -10.54
N GLN A 38 -1.46 -16.79 -10.97
CA GLN A 38 -0.43 -17.18 -11.91
C GLN A 38 -0.95 -18.22 -12.89
N THR A 39 -0.75 -17.96 -14.19
CA THR A 39 -0.94 -18.91 -15.28
C THR A 39 0.30 -18.80 -16.16
N ASP A 40 1.20 -19.77 -16.06
CA ASP A 40 2.50 -19.74 -16.72
C ASP A 40 3.31 -18.48 -16.38
N SER A 41 3.54 -17.60 -17.34
CA SER A 41 4.36 -16.40 -17.18
C SER A 41 3.54 -15.11 -17.04
N THR A 42 2.26 -15.24 -16.78
CA THR A 42 1.36 -14.10 -16.58
C THR A 42 0.47 -14.30 -15.36
N GLY A 43 -0.16 -13.25 -14.91
CA GLY A 43 -1.11 -13.33 -13.83
C GLY A 43 -1.62 -11.98 -13.40
N THR A 44 -2.29 -11.99 -12.26
CA THR A 44 -2.89 -10.82 -11.65
C THR A 44 -2.36 -10.61 -10.25
N TRP A 45 -2.55 -9.42 -9.71
CA TRP A 45 -2.29 -9.12 -8.32
C TRP A 45 -3.34 -8.13 -7.81
N GLU A 46 -3.64 -8.22 -6.53
CA GLU A 46 -4.54 -7.28 -5.87
C GLU A 46 -4.25 -7.21 -4.37
N PHE A 47 -4.60 -6.11 -3.77
CA PHE A 47 -4.59 -5.94 -2.32
C PHE A 47 -5.72 -5.00 -1.90
N ASP A 48 -6.00 -4.98 -0.62
CA ASP A 48 -7.04 -4.12 -0.06
C ASP A 48 -6.64 -2.65 -0.21
N SER A 49 -7.49 -1.86 -0.85
CA SER A 49 -7.26 -0.44 -1.10
C SER A 49 -7.07 0.40 0.18
N SER A 50 -7.47 -0.12 1.34
CA SER A 50 -7.27 0.55 2.63
C SER A 50 -5.79 0.79 2.96
N LEU A 51 -4.86 0.10 2.30
CA LEU A 51 -3.43 0.38 2.47
C LEU A 51 -3.09 1.81 2.06
N TRP A 52 -3.80 2.38 1.11
CA TRP A 52 -3.64 3.78 0.71
C TRP A 52 -4.09 4.79 1.79
N ASP A 53 -4.81 4.34 2.80
CA ASP A 53 -5.15 5.18 3.96
C ASP A 53 -3.98 5.34 4.92
N SER A 54 -2.99 4.45 4.84
CA SER A 54 -1.83 4.44 5.75
C SER A 54 -0.57 5.01 5.12
N TYR A 55 -0.40 4.93 3.81
CA TYR A 55 0.80 5.33 3.11
C TYR A 55 0.50 6.23 1.93
N SER A 56 1.31 7.26 1.75
CA SER A 56 1.18 8.16 0.60
C SER A 56 1.76 7.58 -0.69
N THR A 57 2.70 6.64 -0.56
CA THR A 57 3.33 5.94 -1.66
C THR A 57 3.34 4.46 -1.37
N ILE A 58 2.97 3.65 -2.35
CA ILE A 58 2.99 2.19 -2.26
C ILE A 58 3.80 1.65 -3.42
N ALA A 59 4.64 0.68 -3.12
CA ALA A 59 5.38 -0.08 -4.12
C ALA A 59 5.06 -1.57 -3.99
N ILE A 60 5.11 -2.26 -5.12
CA ILE A 60 4.91 -3.71 -5.19
C ILE A 60 6.16 -4.35 -5.79
N GLY A 61 6.63 -5.41 -5.15
CA GLY A 61 7.79 -6.16 -5.58
C GLY A 61 7.42 -7.56 -6.01
N PHE A 62 8.02 -8.01 -7.10
CA PHE A 62 7.82 -9.35 -7.65
C PHE A 62 9.15 -10.08 -7.66
N LYS A 63 9.17 -11.28 -7.10
CA LYS A 63 10.32 -12.16 -7.16
C LYS A 63 10.02 -13.34 -8.07
N PHE A 64 10.85 -13.53 -9.08
CA PHE A 64 10.78 -14.65 -10.00
C PHE A 64 11.99 -15.56 -9.81
N GLY A 65 11.80 -16.85 -10.02
CA GLY A 65 12.84 -17.84 -9.86
C GLY A 65 12.81 -18.53 -8.51
N GLY A 66 13.58 -19.57 -8.38
CA GLY A 66 13.68 -20.38 -7.17
C GLY A 66 14.79 -21.40 -7.25
N GLY A 67 15.11 -22.03 -6.13
CA GLY A 67 16.19 -23.00 -6.03
C GLY A 67 17.56 -22.36 -6.17
N ASN A 68 18.42 -22.97 -6.97
CA ASN A 68 19.82 -22.54 -7.13
C ASN A 68 20.04 -21.52 -8.25
N LYS A 69 18.98 -20.98 -8.82
CA LYS A 69 19.06 -19.96 -9.89
C LYS A 69 19.07 -18.57 -9.30
N ALA A 70 19.72 -17.63 -10.00
CA ALA A 70 19.68 -16.24 -9.63
C ALA A 70 18.24 -15.73 -9.63
N ASP A 71 17.87 -15.05 -8.56
CA ASP A 71 16.55 -14.46 -8.43
C ASP A 71 16.47 -13.18 -9.25
N ASN A 72 15.34 -12.99 -9.90
CA ASN A 72 15.02 -11.75 -10.58
C ASN A 72 13.96 -11.00 -9.77
N TRP A 73 14.28 -9.76 -9.42
CA TRP A 73 13.42 -8.88 -8.66
C TRP A 73 13.00 -7.69 -9.51
N PHE A 74 11.73 -7.37 -9.44
CA PHE A 74 11.18 -6.18 -10.08
C PHE A 74 10.32 -5.44 -9.06
N VAL A 75 10.58 -4.16 -8.89
CA VAL A 75 9.84 -3.33 -7.94
C VAL A 75 9.24 -2.16 -8.70
N TYR A 76 7.97 -1.91 -8.48
CA TYR A 76 7.23 -0.83 -9.12
C TYR A 76 6.57 0.05 -8.08
N GLU A 77 6.76 1.34 -8.20
CA GLU A 77 5.97 2.31 -7.47
C GLU A 77 4.61 2.42 -8.16
N LEU A 78 3.54 2.26 -7.40
CA LEU A 78 2.19 2.28 -7.94
C LEU A 78 1.69 3.71 -8.09
N ASN A 79 0.93 3.95 -9.15
CA ASN A 79 0.16 5.17 -9.28
C ASN A 79 -0.86 5.28 -8.14
N SER A 80 -1.17 6.51 -7.75
CA SER A 80 -2.06 6.78 -6.63
C SER A 80 -3.38 6.00 -6.74
N LEU A 81 -3.75 5.35 -5.64
CA LEU A 81 -4.99 4.60 -5.46
C LEU A 81 -5.11 3.30 -6.29
N VAL A 82 -4.06 2.90 -6.98
CA VAL A 82 -4.05 1.62 -7.68
C VAL A 82 -3.85 0.49 -6.68
N SER A 83 -4.71 -0.52 -6.70
CA SER A 83 -4.68 -1.67 -5.79
C SER A 83 -4.81 -3.01 -6.49
N SER A 84 -4.81 -3.03 -7.81
CA SER A 84 -4.86 -4.26 -8.61
C SER A 84 -4.20 -4.04 -9.96
N GLY A 85 -3.78 -5.12 -10.58
CA GLY A 85 -3.18 -5.07 -11.91
C GLY A 85 -2.80 -6.45 -12.42
N ASP A 86 -2.07 -6.45 -13.52
CA ASP A 86 -1.57 -7.66 -14.16
C ASP A 86 -0.06 -7.67 -14.11
N TRP A 87 0.52 -8.86 -14.19
CA TRP A 87 1.94 -9.04 -14.35
C TRP A 87 2.25 -10.01 -15.49
N ALA A 88 3.40 -9.84 -16.11
CA ALA A 88 3.91 -10.75 -17.11
C ALA A 88 5.44 -10.80 -17.02
N TYR A 89 6.00 -11.99 -17.17
CA TYR A 89 7.45 -12.20 -17.12
C TYR A 89 7.86 -13.23 -18.17
N PHE A 90 8.65 -12.79 -19.11
CA PHE A 90 9.09 -13.62 -20.23
C PHE A 90 10.58 -14.01 -20.14
N GLY A 91 11.19 -13.81 -18.98
CA GLY A 91 12.56 -14.23 -18.71
C GLY A 91 12.70 -15.74 -18.54
N LYS A 92 13.93 -16.20 -18.46
CA LYS A 92 14.24 -17.59 -18.15
C LYS A 92 14.14 -17.82 -16.64
N GLY A 93 13.47 -18.87 -16.25
CA GLY A 93 13.39 -19.27 -14.85
C GLY A 93 12.02 -19.80 -14.50
N ASN A 94 11.83 -20.10 -13.24
CA ASN A 94 10.55 -20.53 -12.70
C ASN A 94 9.62 -19.32 -12.59
N GLY A 95 8.35 -19.58 -12.42
CA GLY A 95 7.35 -18.56 -12.29
C GLY A 95 7.53 -17.67 -11.04
N LEU A 96 6.53 -16.88 -10.77
CA LEU A 96 6.51 -15.94 -9.65
C LEU A 96 6.61 -16.69 -8.31
N SER A 97 7.62 -16.35 -7.52
CA SER A 97 7.88 -16.95 -6.23
C SER A 97 7.07 -16.27 -5.11
N HIS A 98 7.07 -14.95 -5.12
CA HIS A 98 6.25 -14.18 -4.19
C HIS A 98 6.09 -12.73 -4.63
N VAL A 99 5.11 -12.07 -4.02
CA VAL A 99 4.80 -10.66 -4.20
C VAL A 99 4.88 -9.98 -2.84
N SER A 100 5.48 -8.81 -2.79
CA SER A 100 5.62 -8.03 -1.56
C SER A 100 5.07 -6.63 -1.71
N LEU A 101 4.47 -6.11 -0.66
CA LEU A 101 4.01 -4.73 -0.58
C LEU A 101 4.91 -3.90 0.33
N TYR A 102 5.15 -2.67 -0.08
CA TYR A 102 5.93 -1.69 0.65
C TYR A 102 5.18 -0.36 0.68
N GLY A 103 5.27 0.33 1.80
CA GLY A 103 4.67 1.65 1.95
C GLY A 103 5.69 2.70 2.37
N LYS A 104 5.47 3.94 1.93
CA LYS A 104 6.30 5.08 2.29
C LYS A 104 5.44 6.30 2.56
N GLY A 105 5.87 7.11 3.51
CA GLY A 105 5.18 8.32 3.90
C GLY A 105 3.92 8.03 4.70
N SER A 106 3.41 9.03 5.37
CA SER A 106 2.13 8.96 6.06
C SER A 106 1.10 9.79 5.30
N VAL A 107 -0.12 9.27 5.23
CA VAL A 107 -1.23 10.06 4.71
C VAL A 107 -1.64 11.05 5.80
N THR A 108 -1.65 12.34 5.45
CA THR A 108 -2.28 13.34 6.30
C THR A 108 -3.78 13.15 6.18
N VAL A 109 -4.38 12.56 7.19
CA VAL A 109 -5.84 12.46 7.25
C VAL A 109 -6.38 13.87 7.46
N PRO A 110 -7.19 14.42 6.53
CA PRO A 110 -7.87 15.67 6.78
C PRO A 110 -8.65 15.56 8.08
N GLU A 111 -8.65 16.62 8.92
CA GLU A 111 -9.46 16.61 10.12
C GLU A 111 -10.88 16.20 9.75
N PRO A 112 -11.48 15.23 10.46
CA PRO A 112 -12.85 14.84 10.18
C PRO A 112 -13.76 16.05 10.17
N GLY A 113 -14.63 16.16 9.19
CA GLY A 113 -15.59 17.25 9.09
C GLY A 113 -16.41 17.47 10.37
N SER A 114 -16.58 16.42 11.16
CA SER A 114 -17.19 16.49 12.48
C SER A 114 -16.43 17.37 13.47
N LEU A 115 -15.10 17.41 13.44
CA LEU A 115 -14.31 18.30 14.31
C LEU A 115 -14.43 19.76 13.87
N ALA A 116 -14.44 20.02 12.57
CA ALA A 116 -14.66 21.36 12.04
C ALA A 116 -16.06 21.86 12.39
N LEU A 117 -17.10 21.04 12.24
CA LEU A 117 -18.46 21.38 12.62
C LEU A 117 -18.60 21.60 14.12
N LEU A 118 -17.95 20.82 14.96
CA LEU A 118 -17.94 21.01 16.40
C LEU A 118 -17.32 22.35 16.78
N GLY A 119 -16.19 22.74 16.19
CA GLY A 119 -15.56 24.03 16.40
C GLY A 119 -16.48 25.20 16.03
N ILE A 120 -17.11 25.16 14.89
CA ILE A 120 -18.08 26.17 14.44
C ILE A 120 -19.28 26.22 15.37
N GLY A 121 -19.80 25.07 15.82
CA GLY A 121 -20.92 24.98 16.76
C GLY A 121 -20.62 25.65 18.10
N ILE A 122 -19.43 25.46 18.67
CA ILE A 122 -19.00 26.10 19.91
C ILE A 122 -18.95 27.61 19.78
N ILE A 123 -18.38 28.14 18.70
CA ILE A 123 -18.31 29.58 18.43
C ILE A 123 -19.72 30.16 18.29
N GLY A 124 -20.63 29.49 17.58
CA GLY A 124 -22.01 29.92 17.42
C GLY A 124 -22.75 30.02 18.74
N LEU A 125 -22.62 29.03 19.62
CA LEU A 125 -23.21 29.06 20.97
C LEU A 125 -22.70 30.18 21.81
N THR A 126 -21.43 30.52 21.78
CA THR A 126 -20.82 31.62 22.49
C THR A 126 -21.40 32.97 22.04
N LEU A 127 -21.55 33.18 20.73
CA LEU A 127 -22.13 34.41 20.18
C LEU A 127 -23.62 34.59 20.58
N VAL A 128 -24.39 33.54 20.54
CA VAL A 128 -25.81 33.58 20.98
C VAL A 128 -25.93 33.90 22.48
N GLY A 129 -25.07 33.29 23.28
CA GLY A 129 -25.03 33.57 24.73
C GLY A 129 -24.71 35.02 25.02
N ARG A 130 -23.79 35.67 24.33
CA ARG A 130 -23.48 37.10 24.44
C ARG A 130 -24.66 37.98 24.09
N LYS A 131 -25.37 37.68 23.00
CA LYS A 131 -26.53 38.47 22.56
C LYS A 131 -27.67 38.42 23.57
N ARG A 132 -27.93 37.30 24.22
CA ARG A 132 -28.92 37.18 25.30
C ARG A 132 -28.58 37.97 26.54
N ARG A 133 -27.30 38.08 26.92
CA ARG A 133 -26.84 38.85 28.08
C ARG A 133 -26.89 40.36 27.83
N ALA A 134 -26.83 40.84 26.62
CA ALA A 134 -26.90 42.24 26.25
C ALA A 134 -28.30 42.82 26.29
N ASN A 135 -29.32 42.00 26.42
CA ASN A 135 -30.71 42.40 26.58
C ASN A 135 -31.12 42.24 28.06
#